data_7d40f8525e34ae025bc2483bacc264ef
#
_entry.id   7d40f8525e34ae025bc2483bacc264ef
#
_cell.length_a   1.000
_cell.length_b   1.000
_cell.length_c   1.000
_cell.angle_alpha   90.00
_cell.angle_beta   90.00
_cell.angle_gamma   90.00
#
_symmetry.space_group_name_H-M   'P 1'
#
loop_
_entity.id
_entity.type
_entity.pdbx_description
1 polymer ?
#
loop_
_entity_poly.entity_id
_entity_poly.type
_entity_poly.pdbx_seq_one_letter_code
_entity_poly.pdbx_strand_id
1 'polypeptide(L)'
;LSVKTPLETLQFVPKIRSGSFADIGPRRYMEDEHIRIDNLSGHLGSLLLCPSPNAFYGVFDGHGGSDAAAYMKRHAMRLFFEDSEFPEGLQEDDFFSESVANSIRKAFLSADLALADDSVISRSSGTTALTALIFGRQLLVANAGDCRAVLCRKDMAMEMSRDHRPTYEAERQRVTECGGYIEDGYLNGVLSVTRALGDWDMKMPQGSQSPLIAEPEFQQTVLTEDDEFLIIGCDGIWDVMTSQQAVTLVRKGLRRHDDPERCARELAMEAKRLQTFDNLTVIVICFASELGGCLRSSEEASSRRIRSCKSLSAEALCNLRRLLESDE
;
A
#
# COMPACT_ATOMS: atom_id res chain seq x y z
N LEU A 1 53.56 -2.29 -3.38
CA LEU A 1 52.42 -1.41 -3.12
C LEU A 1 51.17 -2.18 -3.55
N SER A 2 50.48 -2.82 -2.60
CA SER A 2 49.24 -3.54 -2.80
C SER A 2 48.12 -2.52 -2.88
N VAL A 3 47.53 -2.37 -4.06
CA VAL A 3 46.30 -1.57 -4.26
C VAL A 3 45.16 -2.36 -3.62
N LYS A 4 44.63 -1.90 -2.49
CA LYS A 4 43.37 -2.39 -1.94
C LYS A 4 42.28 -1.92 -2.91
N THR A 5 41.68 -2.87 -3.64
CA THR A 5 40.38 -2.67 -4.29
C THR A 5 39.38 -2.16 -3.25
N PRO A 6 38.59 -1.12 -3.54
CA PRO A 6 37.50 -0.72 -2.64
C PRO A 6 36.58 -1.92 -2.52
N LEU A 7 36.20 -2.29 -1.30
CA LEU A 7 35.07 -3.17 -1.05
C LEU A 7 33.85 -2.48 -1.70
N GLU A 8 33.35 -3.05 -2.79
CA GLU A 8 32.01 -2.74 -3.28
C GLU A 8 31.06 -3.01 -2.10
N THR A 9 30.54 -1.95 -1.51
CA THR A 9 29.45 -2.06 -0.55
C THR A 9 28.29 -2.69 -1.31
N LEU A 10 27.96 -3.94 -1.00
CA LEU A 10 26.81 -4.62 -1.55
C LEU A 10 25.58 -3.73 -1.30
N GLN A 11 25.09 -3.14 -2.37
CA GLN A 11 23.96 -2.21 -2.31
C GLN A 11 22.71 -3.03 -1.96
N PHE A 12 21.88 -2.53 -1.04
CA PHE A 12 20.62 -3.15 -0.67
C PHE A 12 19.72 -3.30 -1.91
N VAL A 13 19.24 -4.50 -2.18
CA VAL A 13 18.23 -4.79 -3.21
C VAL A 13 17.03 -5.43 -2.50
N PRO A 14 15.83 -4.80 -2.55
CA PRO A 14 14.66 -5.38 -1.90
C PRO A 14 14.22 -6.66 -2.58
N LYS A 15 13.91 -7.69 -1.80
CA LYS A 15 13.23 -8.89 -2.28
C LYS A 15 11.75 -8.74 -1.98
N ILE A 16 10.98 -8.45 -3.02
CA ILE A 16 9.56 -8.16 -2.90
C ILE A 16 8.75 -9.44 -2.77
N ARG A 17 7.85 -9.47 -1.81
CA ARG A 17 6.76 -10.44 -1.68
C ARG A 17 5.58 -9.75 -1.00
N SER A 18 4.38 -10.02 -1.47
CA SER A 18 3.20 -9.35 -0.95
C SER A 18 2.05 -10.30 -0.67
N GLY A 19 1.08 -9.81 0.08
CA GLY A 19 -0.20 -10.46 0.32
C GLY A 19 -1.30 -9.42 0.40
N SER A 20 -2.51 -9.78 0.03
CA SER A 20 -3.68 -8.90 0.08
C SER A 20 -4.87 -9.61 0.68
N PHE A 21 -5.77 -8.81 1.24
CA PHE A 21 -7.05 -9.29 1.73
C PHE A 21 -8.12 -8.22 1.53
N ALA A 22 -9.30 -8.65 1.07
CA ALA A 22 -10.47 -7.82 0.92
C ALA A 22 -11.69 -8.49 1.56
N ASP A 23 -12.55 -7.69 2.19
CA ASP A 23 -13.76 -8.16 2.87
C ASP A 23 -14.85 -7.08 2.75
N ILE A 24 -16.07 -7.49 2.49
CA ILE A 24 -17.21 -6.59 2.35
C ILE A 24 -17.53 -5.78 3.62
N GLY A 25 -17.01 -6.23 4.78
CA GLY A 25 -17.32 -5.59 6.05
C GLY A 25 -18.82 -5.63 6.39
N PRO A 26 -19.36 -4.58 7.00
CA PRO A 26 -20.78 -4.46 7.32
C PRO A 26 -21.64 -3.90 6.16
N ARG A 27 -21.02 -3.54 5.03
CA ARG A 27 -21.71 -2.99 3.84
C ARG A 27 -22.53 -4.07 3.13
N ARG A 28 -23.45 -3.64 2.28
CA ARG A 28 -24.28 -4.55 1.45
C ARG A 28 -23.61 -4.97 0.16
N TYR A 29 -22.70 -4.12 -0.33
CA TYR A 29 -21.97 -4.30 -1.58
C TYR A 29 -20.48 -4.13 -1.33
N MET A 30 -19.67 -4.80 -2.14
CA MET A 30 -18.23 -4.61 -2.21
C MET A 30 -17.96 -3.65 -3.36
N GLU A 31 -17.49 -2.46 -3.07
CA GLU A 31 -17.18 -1.42 -4.05
C GLU A 31 -15.67 -1.21 -4.19
N ASP A 32 -14.85 -1.76 -3.27
CA ASP A 32 -13.39 -1.73 -3.36
C ASP A 32 -12.87 -2.73 -4.39
N GLU A 33 -11.79 -2.31 -5.04
CA GLU A 33 -10.96 -3.18 -5.87
C GLU A 33 -9.47 -2.97 -5.61
N HIS A 34 -8.64 -3.96 -5.96
CA HIS A 34 -7.19 -3.83 -5.81
C HIS A 34 -6.42 -4.61 -6.87
N ILE A 35 -5.15 -4.20 -7.05
CA ILE A 35 -4.18 -4.84 -7.93
C ILE A 35 -2.92 -5.16 -7.13
N ARG A 36 -2.34 -6.34 -7.37
CA ARG A 36 -1.12 -6.81 -6.74
C ARG A 36 -0.25 -7.53 -7.77
N ILE A 37 0.87 -6.91 -8.16
CA ILE A 37 1.82 -7.43 -9.15
C ILE A 37 3.23 -7.32 -8.58
N ASP A 38 3.80 -8.42 -8.10
CA ASP A 38 5.13 -8.51 -7.49
C ASP A 38 6.27 -8.56 -8.54
N ASN A 39 5.94 -8.83 -9.80
CA ASN A 39 6.87 -8.87 -10.94
C ASN A 39 6.21 -8.21 -12.16
N LEU A 40 6.40 -6.91 -12.27
CA LEU A 40 5.78 -6.11 -13.32
C LEU A 40 6.37 -6.43 -14.71
N SER A 41 7.68 -6.62 -14.82
CA SER A 41 8.33 -7.00 -16.07
C SER A 41 7.86 -8.37 -16.57
N GLY A 42 7.60 -9.32 -15.66
CA GLY A 42 7.02 -10.61 -16.01
C GLY A 42 5.59 -10.50 -16.54
N HIS A 43 4.86 -9.46 -16.13
CA HIS A 43 3.49 -9.19 -16.55
C HIS A 43 3.42 -8.44 -17.89
N LEU A 44 4.26 -7.41 -18.07
CA LEU A 44 4.28 -6.55 -19.26
C LEU A 44 5.23 -7.06 -20.38
N GLY A 45 6.09 -8.04 -20.09
CA GLY A 45 7.03 -8.58 -21.05
C GLY A 45 8.07 -7.54 -21.50
N SER A 46 8.34 -7.50 -22.82
CA SER A 46 9.34 -6.61 -23.42
C SER A 46 8.93 -5.12 -23.46
N LEU A 47 7.71 -4.80 -23.08
CA LEU A 47 7.22 -3.40 -23.06
C LEU A 47 7.88 -2.55 -21.97
N LEU A 48 8.50 -3.18 -20.96
CA LEU A 48 9.11 -2.47 -19.84
C LEU A 48 10.52 -2.98 -19.55
N LEU A 49 11.54 -2.29 -20.08
CA LEU A 49 12.94 -2.52 -19.74
C LEU A 49 13.29 -1.67 -18.51
N CYS A 50 13.05 -2.21 -17.32
CA CYS A 50 13.25 -1.50 -16.05
C CYS A 50 14.14 -2.28 -15.10
N PRO A 51 14.83 -1.59 -14.16
CA PRO A 51 15.59 -2.23 -13.10
C PRO A 51 14.73 -3.21 -12.29
N SER A 52 15.31 -4.34 -11.94
CA SER A 52 14.68 -5.33 -11.07
C SER A 52 15.15 -5.13 -9.62
N PRO A 53 14.29 -5.35 -8.62
CA PRO A 53 12.90 -5.76 -8.71
C PRO A 53 11.98 -4.62 -9.21
N ASN A 54 10.85 -4.99 -9.81
CA ASN A 54 9.82 -4.03 -10.21
C ASN A 54 8.43 -4.59 -9.92
N ALA A 55 7.59 -3.76 -9.31
CA ALA A 55 6.27 -4.18 -8.84
C ALA A 55 5.27 -3.03 -8.93
N PHE A 56 3.99 -3.38 -9.05
CA PHE A 56 2.88 -2.43 -9.08
C PHE A 56 1.73 -2.88 -8.19
N TYR A 57 1.22 -1.94 -7.39
CA TYR A 57 0.09 -2.15 -6.50
C TYR A 57 -0.90 -1.01 -6.64
N GLY A 58 -2.19 -1.32 -6.47
CA GLY A 58 -3.25 -0.33 -6.48
C GLY A 58 -4.37 -0.73 -5.54
N VAL A 59 -4.96 0.26 -4.84
CA VAL A 59 -6.21 0.16 -4.10
C VAL A 59 -7.14 1.23 -4.63
N PHE A 60 -8.36 0.81 -4.96
CA PHE A 60 -9.42 1.61 -5.54
C PHE A 60 -10.67 1.44 -4.67
N ASP A 61 -10.94 2.41 -3.84
CA ASP A 61 -12.09 2.47 -2.95
C ASP A 61 -13.24 3.13 -3.70
N GLY A 62 -14.22 2.32 -4.09
CA GLY A 62 -15.33 2.73 -4.93
C GLY A 62 -16.50 3.29 -4.13
N HIS A 63 -17.22 4.23 -4.73
CA HIS A 63 -18.46 4.79 -4.18
C HIS A 63 -19.47 5.11 -5.27
N GLY A 64 -20.76 5.14 -4.90
CA GLY A 64 -21.82 5.33 -5.87
C GLY A 64 -21.97 4.17 -6.86
N GLY A 65 -21.49 2.98 -6.51
CA GLY A 65 -21.41 1.78 -7.32
C GLY A 65 -19.98 1.27 -7.50
N SER A 66 -19.83 -0.01 -7.81
CA SER A 66 -18.53 -0.67 -7.97
C SER A 66 -17.87 -0.43 -9.34
N ASP A 67 -18.57 0.22 -10.28
CA ASP A 67 -18.18 0.23 -11.69
C ASP A 67 -16.88 0.99 -11.94
N ALA A 68 -16.69 2.13 -11.26
CA ALA A 68 -15.47 2.94 -11.40
C ALA A 68 -14.22 2.20 -10.88
N ALA A 69 -14.30 1.59 -9.70
CA ALA A 69 -13.20 0.80 -9.14
C ALA A 69 -12.89 -0.44 -10.00
N ALA A 70 -13.93 -1.14 -10.47
CA ALA A 70 -13.79 -2.29 -11.36
C ALA A 70 -13.18 -1.89 -12.73
N TYR A 71 -13.52 -0.71 -13.26
CA TYR A 71 -12.90 -0.16 -14.45
C TYR A 71 -11.40 0.07 -14.23
N MET A 72 -11.02 0.72 -13.13
CA MET A 72 -9.64 0.98 -12.79
C MET A 72 -8.84 -0.33 -12.70
N LYS A 73 -9.31 -1.32 -11.95
CA LYS A 73 -8.66 -2.63 -11.87
C LYS A 73 -8.45 -3.29 -13.23
N ARG A 74 -9.46 -3.25 -14.09
CA ARG A 74 -9.43 -3.89 -15.42
C ARG A 74 -8.46 -3.22 -16.37
N HIS A 75 -8.35 -1.90 -16.31
CA HIS A 75 -7.64 -1.10 -17.31
C HIS A 75 -6.31 -0.50 -16.81
N ALA A 76 -5.95 -0.68 -15.53
CA ALA A 76 -4.78 -0.05 -14.93
C ALA A 76 -3.49 -0.31 -15.72
N MET A 77 -3.23 -1.55 -16.14
CA MET A 77 -1.99 -1.86 -16.86
C MET A 77 -1.86 -1.06 -18.15
N ARG A 78 -2.93 -0.99 -18.93
CA ARG A 78 -2.97 -0.17 -20.14
C ARG A 78 -2.82 1.31 -19.83
N LEU A 79 -3.58 1.84 -18.90
CA LEU A 79 -3.60 3.26 -18.54
C LEU A 79 -2.24 3.73 -18.02
N PHE A 80 -1.59 2.93 -17.17
CA PHE A 80 -0.33 3.33 -16.52
C PHE A 80 0.92 3.06 -17.35
N PHE A 81 0.92 2.06 -18.24
CA PHE A 81 2.13 1.62 -18.91
C PHE A 81 2.07 1.65 -20.44
N GLU A 82 0.89 1.69 -21.05
CA GLU A 82 0.73 1.77 -22.50
C GLU A 82 0.29 3.19 -22.91
N ASP A 83 -0.85 3.66 -22.38
CA ASP A 83 -1.46 4.94 -22.80
C ASP A 83 -0.77 6.17 -22.17
N SER A 84 -0.09 6.02 -21.05
CA SER A 84 0.53 7.12 -20.30
C SER A 84 1.84 7.64 -20.88
N GLU A 85 2.36 6.99 -21.92
CA GLU A 85 3.71 7.26 -22.44
C GLU A 85 4.79 7.07 -21.36
N PHE A 86 4.66 5.97 -20.59
CA PHE A 86 5.62 5.65 -19.55
C PHE A 86 7.02 5.51 -20.14
N PRO A 87 8.06 6.16 -19.57
CA PRO A 87 9.39 6.15 -20.17
C PRO A 87 9.97 4.74 -20.30
N GLU A 88 10.47 4.41 -21.49
CA GLU A 88 11.18 3.15 -21.76
C GLU A 88 12.63 3.23 -21.27
N GLY A 89 13.19 2.10 -20.82
CA GLY A 89 14.61 1.99 -20.51
C GLY A 89 15.09 2.83 -19.32
N LEU A 90 14.21 3.08 -18.34
CA LEU A 90 14.53 3.82 -17.11
C LEU A 90 15.73 3.22 -16.39
N GLN A 91 16.70 4.08 -16.03
CA GLN A 91 17.71 3.75 -15.04
C GLN A 91 17.19 4.07 -13.63
N GLU A 92 17.81 3.49 -12.61
CA GLU A 92 17.37 3.70 -11.22
C GLU A 92 17.41 5.19 -10.83
N ASP A 93 18.38 5.94 -11.33
CA ASP A 93 18.53 7.38 -11.05
C ASP A 93 17.48 8.26 -11.77
N ASP A 94 16.86 7.76 -12.85
CA ASP A 94 15.85 8.50 -13.62
C ASP A 94 14.43 8.32 -13.07
N PHE A 95 14.22 7.41 -12.15
CA PHE A 95 12.88 7.03 -11.69
C PHE A 95 12.12 8.18 -11.01
N PHE A 96 12.82 9.03 -10.30
CA PHE A 96 12.21 10.23 -9.68
C PHE A 96 12.16 11.43 -10.65
N SER A 97 12.34 11.18 -11.92
CA SER A 97 12.24 12.24 -12.93
C SER A 97 10.81 12.78 -13.05
N GLU A 98 10.72 14.03 -13.46
CA GLU A 98 9.43 14.64 -13.75
C GLU A 98 8.65 13.90 -14.85
N SER A 99 9.34 13.21 -15.76
CA SER A 99 8.72 12.42 -16.82
C SER A 99 7.90 11.25 -16.26
N VAL A 100 8.40 10.52 -15.28
CA VAL A 100 7.65 9.42 -14.61
C VAL A 100 6.44 9.97 -13.85
N ALA A 101 6.61 11.05 -13.09
CA ALA A 101 5.51 11.69 -12.39
C ALA A 101 4.42 12.19 -13.36
N ASN A 102 4.83 12.76 -14.50
CA ASN A 102 3.90 13.23 -15.53
C ASN A 102 3.17 12.07 -16.22
N SER A 103 3.83 10.95 -16.48
CA SER A 103 3.18 9.77 -17.04
C SER A 103 2.12 9.21 -16.08
N ILE A 104 2.42 9.11 -14.78
CA ILE A 104 1.44 8.66 -13.79
C ILE A 104 0.31 9.69 -13.64
N ARG A 105 0.61 10.98 -13.61
CA ARG A 105 -0.44 12.03 -13.61
C ARG A 105 -1.35 11.89 -14.83
N LYS A 106 -0.77 11.69 -16.01
CA LYS A 106 -1.51 11.45 -17.26
C LYS A 106 -2.41 10.21 -17.13
N ALA A 107 -1.93 9.12 -16.54
CA ALA A 107 -2.72 7.91 -16.33
C ALA A 107 -3.97 8.17 -15.47
N PHE A 108 -3.84 8.89 -14.35
CA PHE A 108 -4.98 9.25 -13.50
C PHE A 108 -6.00 10.11 -14.26
N LEU A 109 -5.54 11.16 -14.94
CA LEU A 109 -6.41 12.07 -15.68
C LEU A 109 -7.08 11.38 -16.89
N SER A 110 -6.35 10.51 -17.60
CA SER A 110 -6.90 9.74 -18.73
C SER A 110 -7.92 8.72 -18.26
N ALA A 111 -7.69 8.09 -17.10
CA ALA A 111 -8.65 7.18 -16.48
C ALA A 111 -9.94 7.90 -16.09
N ASP A 112 -9.81 9.09 -15.51
CA ASP A 112 -10.95 9.93 -15.14
C ASP A 112 -11.79 10.33 -16.35
N LEU A 113 -11.13 10.74 -17.44
CA LEU A 113 -11.81 11.06 -18.70
C LEU A 113 -12.50 9.82 -19.32
N ALA A 114 -11.82 8.67 -19.27
CA ALA A 114 -12.40 7.43 -19.81
C ALA A 114 -13.67 6.99 -19.05
N LEU A 115 -13.72 7.24 -17.73
CA LEU A 115 -14.93 7.04 -16.92
C LEU A 115 -16.06 7.99 -17.31
N ALA A 116 -15.74 9.19 -17.79
CA ALA A 116 -16.75 10.14 -18.31
C ALA A 116 -17.39 9.68 -19.62
N ASP A 117 -16.56 9.07 -20.48
CA ASP A 117 -16.95 8.70 -21.84
C ASP A 117 -17.63 7.31 -21.90
N ASP A 118 -17.48 6.48 -20.86
CA ASP A 118 -18.10 5.16 -20.80
C ASP A 118 -19.59 5.27 -20.48
N SER A 119 -20.44 4.94 -21.45
CA SER A 119 -21.89 5.03 -21.32
C SER A 119 -22.52 4.00 -20.39
N VAL A 120 -21.75 2.98 -19.97
CA VAL A 120 -22.20 1.92 -19.05
C VAL A 120 -21.99 2.32 -17.60
N ILE A 121 -20.94 3.11 -17.33
CA ILE A 121 -20.60 3.56 -15.98
C ILE A 121 -21.46 4.75 -15.59
N SER A 122 -22.07 4.67 -14.40
CA SER A 122 -22.86 5.79 -13.88
C SER A 122 -21.97 7.02 -13.66
N ARG A 123 -22.45 8.19 -14.07
CA ARG A 123 -21.75 9.46 -13.84
C ARG A 123 -21.63 9.83 -12.34
N SER A 124 -22.44 9.21 -11.50
CA SER A 124 -22.36 9.32 -10.02
C SER A 124 -21.50 8.23 -9.39
N SER A 125 -20.91 7.32 -10.18
CA SER A 125 -19.94 6.36 -9.68
C SER A 125 -18.55 6.95 -9.72
N GLY A 126 -17.82 6.85 -8.62
CA GLY A 126 -16.45 7.30 -8.48
C GLY A 126 -15.59 6.28 -7.71
N THR A 127 -14.32 6.54 -7.70
CA THR A 127 -13.37 5.74 -6.91
C THR A 127 -12.17 6.59 -6.50
N THR A 128 -11.69 6.40 -5.28
CA THR A 128 -10.33 6.80 -4.94
C THR A 128 -9.33 5.99 -5.76
N ALA A 129 -8.11 6.44 -5.87
CA ALA A 129 -7.05 5.68 -6.49
C ALA A 129 -5.74 5.92 -5.75
N LEU A 130 -5.19 4.87 -5.13
CA LEU A 130 -3.85 4.87 -4.58
C LEU A 130 -3.04 3.81 -5.29
N THR A 131 -1.89 4.22 -5.86
CA THR A 131 -0.97 3.32 -6.53
C THR A 131 0.43 3.41 -5.94
N ALA A 132 1.13 2.27 -5.85
CA ALA A 132 2.53 2.20 -5.46
C ALA A 132 3.32 1.47 -6.53
N LEU A 133 4.38 2.10 -7.01
CA LEU A 133 5.27 1.62 -8.05
C LEU A 133 6.67 1.46 -7.46
N ILE A 134 7.28 0.30 -7.69
CA ILE A 134 8.62 -0.01 -7.20
C ILE A 134 9.49 -0.37 -8.40
N PHE A 135 10.65 0.29 -8.50
CA PHE A 135 11.72 -0.06 -9.46
C PHE A 135 13.07 -0.06 -8.74
N GLY A 136 13.75 -1.21 -8.75
CA GLY A 136 14.96 -1.36 -7.96
C GLY A 136 14.68 -1.03 -6.49
N ARG A 137 15.29 0.04 -5.99
CA ARG A 137 15.06 0.56 -4.64
C ARG A 137 14.11 1.75 -4.59
N GLN A 138 13.64 2.21 -5.71
CA GLN A 138 12.79 3.39 -5.77
C GLN A 138 11.34 3.02 -5.51
N LEU A 139 10.70 3.69 -4.56
CA LEU A 139 9.28 3.60 -4.26
C LEU A 139 8.60 4.93 -4.58
N LEU A 140 7.62 4.90 -5.46
CA LEU A 140 6.76 6.04 -5.78
C LEU A 140 5.31 5.67 -5.44
N VAL A 141 4.67 6.51 -4.64
CA VAL A 141 3.24 6.41 -4.31
C VAL A 141 2.51 7.60 -4.91
N ALA A 142 1.43 7.33 -5.62
CA ALA A 142 0.51 8.34 -6.16
C ALA A 142 -0.88 8.12 -5.57
N ASN A 143 -1.51 9.16 -5.04
CA ASN A 143 -2.79 9.09 -4.36
C ASN A 143 -3.76 10.18 -4.81
N ALA A 144 -5.01 9.79 -5.09
CA ALA A 144 -6.17 10.67 -5.23
C ALA A 144 -7.32 10.07 -4.43
N GLY A 145 -7.61 10.64 -3.25
CA GLY A 145 -8.60 10.15 -2.30
C GLY A 145 -8.03 9.92 -0.92
N ASP A 146 -8.70 9.16 -0.09
CA ASP A 146 -8.39 8.90 1.31
C ASP A 146 -7.95 7.46 1.62
N CYS A 147 -7.64 6.67 0.60
CA CYS A 147 -6.76 5.51 0.76
C CYS A 147 -5.39 5.97 1.27
N ARG A 148 -4.72 5.13 2.04
CA ARG A 148 -3.41 5.48 2.61
C ARG A 148 -2.38 4.39 2.43
N ALA A 149 -1.14 4.82 2.17
CA ALA A 149 0.07 4.00 2.15
C ALA A 149 0.98 4.35 3.34
N VAL A 150 1.44 3.33 4.05
CA VAL A 150 2.29 3.49 5.25
C VAL A 150 3.49 2.56 5.17
N LEU A 151 4.69 3.14 5.13
CA LEU A 151 5.96 2.42 5.14
C LEU A 151 6.41 2.18 6.58
N CYS A 152 6.83 0.96 6.90
CA CYS A 152 7.50 0.65 8.15
C CYS A 152 9.01 0.80 7.98
N ARG A 153 9.59 1.84 8.59
CA ARG A 153 11.04 2.08 8.66
C ARG A 153 11.49 2.05 10.11
N LYS A 154 12.36 1.09 10.49
CA LYS A 154 12.83 0.93 11.89
C LYS A 154 11.69 0.90 12.90
N ASP A 155 10.67 0.09 12.70
CA ASP A 155 9.44 -0.04 13.51
C ASP A 155 8.52 1.20 13.57
N MET A 156 8.90 2.29 12.92
CA MET A 156 8.10 3.51 12.85
C MET A 156 7.26 3.57 11.59
N ALA A 157 6.05 4.07 11.73
CA ALA A 157 5.16 4.33 10.61
C ALA A 157 5.56 5.64 9.91
N MET A 158 5.80 5.55 8.59
CA MET A 158 6.01 6.70 7.72
C MET A 158 4.86 6.75 6.71
N GLU A 159 4.06 7.79 6.74
CA GLU A 159 2.98 7.97 5.77
C GLU A 159 3.56 8.33 4.40
N MET A 160 3.22 7.51 3.41
CA MET A 160 3.65 7.65 2.01
C MET A 160 2.53 8.21 1.12
N SER A 161 1.46 8.69 1.71
CA SER A 161 0.38 9.44 1.05
C SER A 161 -0.28 10.34 2.07
N ARG A 162 -1.03 11.33 1.58
CA ARG A 162 -1.92 12.15 2.39
C ARG A 162 -3.35 11.86 1.96
N ASP A 163 -4.24 11.80 2.93
CA ASP A 163 -5.66 11.65 2.65
C ASP A 163 -6.24 12.97 2.09
N HIS A 164 -7.04 12.88 1.05
CA HIS A 164 -7.70 14.04 0.45
C HIS A 164 -9.14 14.15 0.95
N ARG A 165 -9.27 14.64 2.18
CA ARG A 165 -10.58 14.83 2.84
C ARG A 165 -10.94 16.30 2.98
N PRO A 166 -12.25 16.66 2.90
CA PRO A 166 -12.74 18.04 3.07
C PRO A 166 -12.35 18.67 4.42
N THR A 167 -12.04 17.84 5.42
CA THR A 167 -11.62 18.28 6.76
C THR A 167 -10.17 18.75 6.82
N TYR A 168 -9.33 18.42 5.83
CA TYR A 168 -7.94 18.86 5.79
C TYR A 168 -7.81 20.26 5.18
N GLU A 169 -7.09 21.14 5.87
CA GLU A 169 -7.06 22.57 5.57
C GLU A 169 -6.58 22.87 4.14
N ALA A 170 -5.57 22.17 3.64
CA ALA A 170 -5.05 22.39 2.28
C ALA A 170 -6.10 22.05 1.20
N GLU A 171 -6.81 20.93 1.36
CA GLU A 171 -7.88 20.53 0.45
C GLU A 171 -9.10 21.45 0.59
N ARG A 172 -9.45 21.82 1.81
CA ARG A 172 -10.53 22.77 2.08
C ARG A 172 -10.30 24.11 1.41
N GLN A 173 -9.07 24.65 1.50
CA GLN A 173 -8.71 25.89 0.85
C GLN A 173 -8.83 25.76 -0.67
N ARG A 174 -8.26 24.71 -1.27
CA ARG A 174 -8.34 24.45 -2.71
C ARG A 174 -9.80 24.35 -3.19
N VAL A 175 -10.63 23.59 -2.49
CA VAL A 175 -12.06 23.43 -2.79
C VAL A 175 -12.77 24.78 -2.81
N THR A 176 -12.52 25.63 -1.80
CA THR A 176 -13.15 26.95 -1.70
C THR A 176 -12.68 27.89 -2.80
N GLU A 177 -11.40 27.88 -3.14
CA GLU A 177 -10.82 28.67 -4.23
C GLU A 177 -11.40 28.27 -5.61
N CYS A 178 -11.78 26.99 -5.77
CA CYS A 178 -12.46 26.48 -6.97
C CYS A 178 -13.99 26.66 -6.95
N GLY A 179 -14.54 27.40 -5.97
CA GLY A 179 -15.98 27.70 -5.89
C GLY A 179 -16.83 26.56 -5.30
N GLY A 180 -16.22 25.51 -4.73
CA GLY A 180 -16.90 24.51 -3.94
C GLY A 180 -17.13 24.95 -2.50
N TYR A 181 -17.91 24.19 -1.76
CA TYR A 181 -18.14 24.39 -0.34
C TYR A 181 -18.03 23.08 0.43
N ILE A 182 -17.87 23.20 1.74
CA ILE A 182 -17.83 22.05 2.64
C ILE A 182 -18.95 22.21 3.64
N GLU A 183 -19.79 21.20 3.73
CA GLU A 183 -20.91 21.13 4.65
C GLU A 183 -20.86 19.81 5.42
N ASP A 184 -20.91 19.88 6.74
CA ASP A 184 -20.82 18.74 7.66
C ASP A 184 -19.63 17.79 7.42
N GLY A 185 -18.51 18.32 6.87
CA GLY A 185 -17.32 17.54 6.56
C GLY A 185 -17.32 16.89 5.18
N TYR A 186 -18.32 17.18 4.34
CA TYR A 186 -18.47 16.65 2.99
C TYR A 186 -18.29 17.74 1.94
N LEU A 187 -17.63 17.39 0.83
CA LEU A 187 -17.53 18.23 -0.35
C LEU A 187 -18.93 18.41 -0.96
N ASN A 188 -19.35 19.67 -1.07
CA ASN A 188 -20.70 20.05 -1.55
C ASN A 188 -21.83 19.31 -0.81
N GLY A 189 -21.59 18.91 0.47
CA GLY A 189 -22.56 18.16 1.26
C GLY A 189 -22.77 16.69 0.83
N VAL A 190 -21.92 16.13 -0.05
CA VAL A 190 -22.13 14.80 -0.65
C VAL A 190 -20.96 13.85 -0.48
N LEU A 191 -19.72 14.26 -0.85
CA LEU A 191 -18.56 13.36 -0.88
C LEU A 191 -17.64 13.56 0.35
N SER A 192 -17.19 12.46 0.93
CA SER A 192 -16.20 12.42 2.01
C SER A 192 -14.78 12.75 1.54
N VAL A 193 -14.54 12.74 0.21
CA VAL A 193 -13.24 13.00 -0.42
C VAL A 193 -13.28 14.25 -1.30
N THR A 194 -12.11 14.85 -1.52
CA THR A 194 -11.93 16.01 -2.41
C THR A 194 -11.19 15.68 -3.69
N ARG A 195 -10.69 14.44 -3.78
CA ARG A 195 -10.08 13.88 -5.00
C ARG A 195 -10.59 12.47 -5.24
N ALA A 196 -11.05 12.22 -6.46
CA ALA A 196 -11.52 10.93 -6.94
C ALA A 196 -11.51 10.88 -8.47
N LEU A 197 -11.52 9.68 -9.03
CA LEU A 197 -11.79 9.41 -10.44
C LEU A 197 -13.26 9.09 -10.61
N GLY A 198 -13.89 9.55 -11.69
CA GLY A 198 -15.33 9.45 -11.87
C GLY A 198 -16.08 10.62 -11.22
N ASP A 199 -17.25 10.40 -10.68
CA ASP A 199 -18.12 11.42 -10.07
C ASP A 199 -18.41 12.61 -10.97
N TRP A 200 -18.62 12.35 -12.25
CA TRP A 200 -18.74 13.41 -13.26
C TRP A 200 -19.98 14.29 -13.10
N ASP A 201 -20.94 13.88 -12.29
CA ASP A 201 -22.07 14.73 -11.90
C ASP A 201 -21.66 15.85 -10.91
N MET A 202 -20.50 15.70 -10.25
CA MET A 202 -19.95 16.66 -9.31
C MET A 202 -18.76 17.46 -9.86
N LYS A 203 -18.23 17.08 -11.03
CA LYS A 203 -17.11 17.76 -11.66
C LYS A 203 -17.59 18.89 -12.59
N MET A 204 -16.84 19.96 -12.60
CA MET A 204 -17.07 21.06 -13.54
C MET A 204 -16.68 20.63 -14.95
N PRO A 205 -17.26 21.29 -16.01
CA PRO A 205 -16.89 21.01 -17.39
C PRO A 205 -15.38 21.07 -17.61
N GLN A 206 -14.88 20.26 -18.52
CA GLN A 206 -13.47 20.20 -18.87
C GLN A 206 -12.89 21.59 -19.17
N GLY A 207 -11.72 21.90 -18.62
CA GLY A 207 -11.07 23.20 -18.74
C GLY A 207 -11.47 24.23 -17.67
N SER A 208 -12.43 23.92 -16.80
CA SER A 208 -12.78 24.73 -15.63
C SER A 208 -12.08 24.19 -14.37
N GLN A 209 -11.78 25.06 -13.42
CA GLN A 209 -11.34 24.63 -12.10
C GLN A 209 -12.48 23.90 -11.39
N SER A 210 -12.24 22.67 -10.96
CA SER A 210 -13.22 21.84 -10.28
C SER A 210 -12.87 21.65 -8.81
N PRO A 211 -13.82 21.77 -7.89
CA PRO A 211 -13.61 21.42 -6.47
C PRO A 211 -13.22 19.96 -6.26
N LEU A 212 -13.79 19.04 -7.07
CA LEU A 212 -13.41 17.63 -7.13
C LEU A 212 -12.46 17.41 -8.30
N ILE A 213 -11.28 16.83 -8.02
CA ILE A 213 -10.25 16.60 -9.05
C ILE A 213 -9.73 15.15 -8.99
N ALA A 214 -9.21 14.67 -10.13
CA ALA A 214 -8.55 13.36 -10.22
C ALA A 214 -7.01 13.46 -10.15
N GLU A 215 -6.46 14.65 -10.03
CA GLU A 215 -5.00 14.85 -10.02
C GLU A 215 -4.38 14.25 -8.75
N PRO A 216 -3.41 13.32 -8.88
CA PRO A 216 -2.80 12.68 -7.72
C PRO A 216 -1.74 13.57 -7.05
N GLU A 217 -1.55 13.38 -5.75
CA GLU A 217 -0.32 13.75 -5.04
C GLU A 217 0.69 12.61 -5.06
N PHE A 218 1.97 12.99 -5.03
CA PHE A 218 3.09 12.06 -5.08
C PHE A 218 3.92 12.09 -3.81
N GLN A 219 4.32 10.90 -3.34
CA GLN A 219 5.36 10.71 -2.36
C GLN A 219 6.37 9.69 -2.88
N GLN A 220 7.66 9.97 -2.65
CA GLN A 220 8.72 9.09 -3.15
C GLN A 220 9.81 8.90 -2.11
N THR A 221 10.42 7.73 -2.12
CA THR A 221 11.56 7.41 -1.23
C THR A 221 12.43 6.32 -1.83
N VAL A 222 13.72 6.33 -1.44
CA VAL A 222 14.64 5.23 -1.72
C VAL A 222 14.52 4.20 -0.59
N LEU A 223 14.22 2.97 -0.95
CA LEU A 223 14.18 1.84 -0.02
C LEU A 223 15.59 1.50 0.47
N THR A 224 15.68 1.20 1.74
CA THR A 224 16.91 0.83 2.45
C THR A 224 16.71 -0.47 3.24
N GLU A 225 17.76 -1.01 3.82
CA GLU A 225 17.67 -2.18 4.71
C GLU A 225 16.83 -1.95 5.97
N ASP A 226 16.57 -0.68 6.30
CA ASP A 226 15.69 -0.28 7.42
C ASP A 226 14.21 -0.37 7.10
N ASP A 227 13.83 -0.51 5.81
CA ASP A 227 12.46 -0.61 5.35
C ASP A 227 11.98 -2.06 5.40
N GLU A 228 11.04 -2.35 6.28
CA GLU A 228 10.58 -3.71 6.52
C GLU A 228 9.42 -4.11 5.57
N PHE A 229 8.43 -3.22 5.43
CA PHE A 229 7.24 -3.44 4.60
C PHE A 229 6.47 -2.15 4.35
N LEU A 230 5.61 -2.17 3.32
CA LEU A 230 4.61 -1.15 3.02
C LEU A 230 3.21 -1.74 3.25
N ILE A 231 2.31 -0.98 3.86
CA ILE A 231 0.88 -1.27 3.98
C ILE A 231 0.13 -0.29 3.09
N ILE A 232 -0.77 -0.78 2.25
CA ILE A 232 -1.71 0.03 1.48
C ILE A 232 -3.11 -0.41 1.85
N GLY A 233 -4.02 0.51 2.15
CA GLY A 233 -5.40 0.17 2.49
C GLY A 233 -6.39 1.28 2.18
N CYS A 234 -7.67 0.93 2.08
CA CYS A 234 -8.80 1.85 2.01
C CYS A 234 -9.11 2.48 3.37
N ASP A 235 -10.02 3.43 3.40
CA ASP A 235 -10.41 4.15 4.62
C ASP A 235 -11.07 3.23 5.66
N GLY A 236 -11.71 2.13 5.25
CA GLY A 236 -12.24 1.13 6.18
C GLY A 236 -11.22 0.57 7.17
N ILE A 237 -9.91 0.66 6.84
CA ILE A 237 -8.80 0.35 7.75
C ILE A 237 -8.41 1.58 8.57
N TRP A 238 -8.24 2.73 7.91
CA TRP A 238 -7.59 3.90 8.49
C TRP A 238 -8.50 4.76 9.37
N ASP A 239 -9.82 4.65 9.21
CA ASP A 239 -10.80 5.34 10.06
C ASP A 239 -10.85 4.79 11.48
N VAL A 240 -10.46 3.54 11.68
CA VAL A 240 -10.52 2.86 12.99
C VAL A 240 -9.14 2.52 13.56
N MET A 241 -8.06 2.76 12.80
CA MET A 241 -6.72 2.37 13.20
C MET A 241 -5.68 3.41 12.79
N THR A 242 -4.80 3.80 13.72
CA THR A 242 -3.68 4.68 13.38
C THR A 242 -2.62 3.94 12.56
N SER A 243 -1.85 4.70 11.75
CA SER A 243 -0.73 4.17 10.96
C SER A 243 0.25 3.35 11.81
N GLN A 244 0.57 3.83 13.02
CA GLN A 244 1.50 3.12 13.93
C GLN A 244 0.90 1.83 14.53
N GLN A 245 -0.41 1.80 14.81
CA GLN A 245 -1.07 0.57 15.26
C GLN A 245 -1.04 -0.50 14.18
N ALA A 246 -1.33 -0.13 12.92
CA ALA A 246 -1.26 -1.03 11.77
C ALA A 246 0.16 -1.59 11.58
N VAL A 247 1.19 -0.73 11.60
CA VAL A 247 2.60 -1.14 11.53
C VAL A 247 2.95 -2.13 12.64
N THR A 248 2.55 -1.83 13.87
CA THR A 248 2.82 -2.69 15.03
C THR A 248 2.18 -4.08 14.87
N LEU A 249 0.93 -4.13 14.38
CA LEU A 249 0.20 -5.36 14.16
C LEU A 249 0.84 -6.23 13.06
N VAL A 250 1.11 -5.64 11.90
CA VAL A 250 1.74 -6.34 10.76
C VAL A 250 3.12 -6.84 11.14
N ARG A 251 3.95 -6.02 11.79
CA ARG A 251 5.29 -6.40 12.23
C ARG A 251 5.26 -7.58 13.19
N LYS A 252 4.31 -7.57 14.14
CA LYS A 252 4.10 -8.71 15.06
C LYS A 252 3.68 -9.98 14.32
N GLY A 253 2.80 -9.85 13.32
CA GLY A 253 2.37 -10.96 12.46
C GLY A 253 3.53 -11.55 11.66
N LEU A 254 4.29 -10.72 10.93
CA LEU A 254 5.44 -11.15 10.14
C LEU A 254 6.51 -11.85 10.99
N ARG A 255 6.79 -11.38 12.20
CA ARG A 255 7.71 -12.05 13.12
C ARG A 255 7.21 -13.42 13.60
N ARG A 256 5.90 -13.64 13.63
CA ARG A 256 5.28 -14.88 14.12
C ARG A 256 5.14 -15.95 13.04
N HIS A 257 4.74 -15.58 11.85
CA HIS A 257 4.41 -16.53 10.77
C HIS A 257 5.01 -16.20 9.41
N ASP A 258 5.61 -15.01 9.23
CA ASP A 258 6.29 -14.57 8.01
C ASP A 258 5.42 -14.65 6.73
N ASP A 259 4.14 -14.36 6.85
CA ASP A 259 3.13 -14.47 5.80
C ASP A 259 2.41 -13.12 5.62
N PRO A 260 2.70 -12.36 4.54
CA PRO A 260 2.08 -11.05 4.30
C PRO A 260 0.58 -11.13 4.03
N GLU A 261 0.07 -12.21 3.40
CA GLU A 261 -1.37 -12.38 3.16
C GLU A 261 -2.13 -12.59 4.48
N ARG A 262 -1.57 -13.40 5.35
CA ARG A 262 -2.12 -13.56 6.68
C ARG A 262 -2.06 -12.27 7.50
N CYS A 263 -1.01 -11.47 7.36
CA CYS A 263 -0.93 -10.14 8.00
C CYS A 263 -2.01 -9.20 7.47
N ALA A 264 -2.24 -9.17 6.16
CA ALA A 264 -3.31 -8.39 5.55
C ALA A 264 -4.68 -8.79 6.10
N ARG A 265 -4.94 -10.10 6.22
CA ARG A 265 -6.16 -10.63 6.83
C ARG A 265 -6.28 -10.25 8.30
N GLU A 266 -5.21 -10.41 9.11
CA GLU A 266 -5.23 -10.05 10.54
C GLU A 266 -5.50 -8.55 10.73
N LEU A 267 -5.00 -7.68 9.83
CA LEU A 267 -5.24 -6.24 9.87
C LEU A 267 -6.73 -5.91 9.60
N ALA A 268 -7.30 -6.49 8.54
CA ALA A 268 -8.73 -6.31 8.23
C ALA A 268 -9.65 -6.85 9.35
N MET A 269 -9.30 -8.00 9.94
CA MET A 269 -10.06 -8.54 11.07
C MET A 269 -9.96 -7.65 12.31
N GLU A 270 -8.83 -6.99 12.56
CA GLU A 270 -8.71 -6.02 13.64
C GLU A 270 -9.56 -4.77 13.37
N ALA A 271 -9.61 -4.26 12.13
CA ALA A 271 -10.50 -3.17 11.75
C ALA A 271 -11.98 -3.53 11.98
N LYS A 272 -12.39 -4.76 11.65
CA LYS A 272 -13.75 -5.28 11.99
C LYS A 272 -13.98 -5.30 13.50
N ARG A 273 -13.00 -5.73 14.29
CA ARG A 273 -13.09 -5.73 15.77
C ARG A 273 -13.23 -4.33 16.32
N LEU A 274 -12.61 -3.34 15.69
CA LEU A 274 -12.70 -1.92 16.02
C LEU A 274 -13.97 -1.25 15.47
N GLN A 275 -14.89 -2.06 14.90
CA GLN A 275 -16.21 -1.64 14.42
C GLN A 275 -16.15 -0.64 13.27
N THR A 276 -15.31 -0.93 12.26
CA THR A 276 -15.40 -0.21 10.98
C THR A 276 -16.79 -0.34 10.37
N PHE A 277 -17.20 0.68 9.61
CA PHE A 277 -18.50 0.72 8.92
C PHE A 277 -18.36 0.55 7.39
N ASP A 278 -17.17 0.15 6.91
CA ASP A 278 -16.88 0.13 5.49
C ASP A 278 -16.38 -1.21 4.95
N ASN A 279 -16.23 -1.26 3.61
CA ASN A 279 -15.45 -2.27 2.93
C ASN A 279 -14.00 -2.25 3.46
N LEU A 280 -13.30 -3.34 3.31
CA LEU A 280 -11.95 -3.51 3.84
C LEU A 280 -11.06 -4.08 2.76
N THR A 281 -10.12 -3.28 2.31
CA THR A 281 -9.10 -3.71 1.36
C THR A 281 -7.72 -3.31 1.86
N VAL A 282 -6.80 -4.27 1.92
CA VAL A 282 -5.43 -4.04 2.39
C VAL A 282 -4.42 -4.92 1.64
N ILE A 283 -3.28 -4.34 1.32
CA ILE A 283 -2.11 -5.01 0.75
C ILE A 283 -0.93 -4.80 1.70
N VAL A 284 -0.20 -5.88 2.01
CA VAL A 284 1.06 -5.85 2.75
C VAL A 284 2.18 -6.28 1.82
N ILE A 285 3.20 -5.44 1.65
CA ILE A 285 4.33 -5.64 0.73
C ILE A 285 5.61 -5.65 1.56
N CYS A 286 6.32 -6.78 1.61
CA CYS A 286 7.55 -6.96 2.37
C CYS A 286 8.79 -6.73 1.50
N PHE A 287 9.84 -6.12 2.10
CA PHE A 287 11.12 -5.79 1.47
C PHE A 287 12.28 -6.58 2.09
N ALA A 288 12.13 -7.91 2.22
CA ALA A 288 13.20 -8.72 2.81
C ALA A 288 14.51 -8.58 2.02
N SER A 289 15.63 -8.38 2.71
CA SER A 289 16.96 -8.37 2.09
C SER A 289 17.40 -9.80 1.77
N GLU A 290 18.07 -10.04 0.63
CA GLU A 290 18.68 -11.34 0.34
C GLU A 290 19.78 -11.70 1.34
N LEU A 291 20.45 -10.70 1.92
CA LEU A 291 21.51 -10.86 2.93
C LEU A 291 20.96 -11.18 4.33
N GLY A 292 19.73 -10.77 4.64
CA GLY A 292 19.09 -10.98 5.96
C GLY A 292 18.61 -12.41 6.21
N GLY A 293 18.36 -13.20 5.17
CA GLY A 293 17.92 -14.58 5.27
C GLY A 293 18.99 -15.52 5.84
N CYS A 294 20.26 -15.24 5.62
CA CYS A 294 21.38 -16.07 6.10
C CYS A 294 21.77 -15.77 7.56
N LEU A 295 21.59 -14.53 8.02
CA LEU A 295 21.93 -14.14 9.41
C LEU A 295 20.81 -14.46 10.40
N ARG A 296 19.53 -14.33 9.99
CA ARG A 296 18.40 -14.71 10.85
C ARG A 296 18.31 -16.21 11.11
N SER A 297 18.68 -17.05 10.13
CA SER A 297 18.71 -18.51 10.31
C SER A 297 19.82 -18.97 11.30
N SER A 298 20.92 -18.23 11.44
CA SER A 298 22.00 -18.55 12.38
C SER A 298 21.69 -18.08 13.82
N GLU A 299 21.05 -16.92 13.98
CA GLU A 299 20.66 -16.42 15.32
C GLU A 299 19.43 -17.16 15.87
N GLU A 300 18.41 -17.45 15.02
CA GLU A 300 17.27 -18.26 15.45
C GLU A 300 17.63 -19.72 15.73
N ALA A 301 18.56 -20.32 14.97
CA ALA A 301 19.08 -21.64 15.25
C ALA A 301 19.85 -21.68 16.55
N SER A 302 20.61 -20.63 16.87
CA SER A 302 21.31 -20.48 18.15
C SER A 302 20.34 -20.24 19.30
N SER A 303 19.32 -19.38 19.10
CA SER A 303 18.28 -19.10 20.10
C SER A 303 17.35 -20.30 20.36
N ARG A 304 17.04 -21.11 19.34
CA ARG A 304 16.27 -22.34 19.50
C ARG A 304 17.06 -23.43 20.23
N ARG A 305 18.37 -23.52 20.02
CA ARG A 305 19.23 -24.45 20.79
C ARG A 305 19.29 -24.08 22.28
N ILE A 306 19.29 -22.82 22.64
CA ILE A 306 19.31 -22.37 24.05
C ILE A 306 17.94 -22.60 24.73
N ARG A 307 16.82 -22.52 24.00
CA ARG A 307 15.48 -22.80 24.56
C ARG A 307 15.17 -24.30 24.69
N SER A 308 15.81 -25.15 23.92
CA SER A 308 15.65 -26.61 24.00
C SER A 308 16.34 -27.26 25.22
N CYS A 309 17.25 -26.54 25.89
CA CYS A 309 17.99 -27.07 27.06
C CYS A 309 17.30 -26.82 28.42
N LYS A 310 16.01 -26.44 28.46
CA LYS A 310 15.28 -26.23 29.73
C LYS A 310 14.11 -27.18 29.95
N SER A 311 14.02 -28.30 29.27
CA SER A 311 13.20 -29.43 29.75
C SER A 311 14.03 -30.28 30.69
N LEU A 312 13.66 -30.32 31.95
CA LEU A 312 14.20 -31.27 32.91
C LEU A 312 14.06 -32.68 32.33
N SER A 313 15.13 -33.47 32.37
CA SER A 313 15.06 -34.89 31.97
C SER A 313 14.03 -35.64 32.81
N ALA A 314 13.45 -36.71 32.26
CA ALA A 314 12.51 -37.51 33.00
C ALA A 314 13.06 -38.01 34.34
N GLU A 315 14.38 -38.21 34.42
CA GLU A 315 15.12 -38.54 35.64
C GLU A 315 15.15 -37.40 36.67
N ALA A 316 15.32 -36.15 36.22
CA ALA A 316 15.30 -34.96 37.07
C ALA A 316 13.88 -34.71 37.63
N LEU A 317 12.84 -34.94 36.84
CA LEU A 317 11.44 -34.90 37.30
C LEU A 317 11.12 -36.02 38.31
N CYS A 318 11.65 -37.23 38.12
CA CYS A 318 11.46 -38.33 39.03
C CYS A 318 12.17 -38.09 40.38
N ASN A 319 13.36 -37.49 40.38
CA ASN A 319 14.09 -37.14 41.60
C ASN A 319 13.39 -35.98 42.35
N LEU A 320 12.85 -35.00 41.64
CA LEU A 320 12.07 -33.92 42.27
C LEU A 320 10.78 -34.46 42.95
N ARG A 321 10.12 -35.43 42.32
CA ARG A 321 8.93 -36.07 42.89
C ARG A 321 9.23 -36.84 44.16
N ARG A 322 10.36 -37.61 44.21
CA ARG A 322 10.81 -38.32 45.42
C ARG A 322 11.18 -37.36 46.57
N LEU A 323 11.73 -36.19 46.27
CA LEU A 323 12.04 -35.19 47.28
C LEU A 323 10.81 -34.53 47.88
N LEU A 324 9.75 -34.38 47.10
CA LEU A 324 8.48 -33.82 47.56
C LEU A 324 7.59 -34.83 48.30
N GLU A 325 7.82 -36.15 48.12
CA GLU A 325 7.10 -37.21 48.79
C GLU A 325 7.79 -37.70 50.09
N SER A 326 8.95 -37.14 50.47
CA SER A 326 9.70 -37.48 51.67
C SER A 326 9.56 -36.49 52.85
N ASP A 327 8.69 -35.47 52.69
CA ASP A 327 8.40 -34.47 53.75
C ASP A 327 6.95 -34.56 54.26
N GLU A 328 6.32 -35.76 54.25
CA GLU A 328 5.13 -36.09 55.04
C GLU A 328 5.39 -37.08 56.17
#